data_25e0da4a05f60e52e720f2f6661245bd
#
_entry.id   25e0da4a05f60e52e720f2f6661245bd
#
_cell.length_a   1.000
_cell.length_b   1.000
_cell.length_c   1.000
_cell.angle_alpha   90.00
_cell.angle_beta   90.00
_cell.angle_gamma   90.00
#
_symmetry.space_group_name_H-M   'P 1'
#
loop_
_entity.id
_entity.type
_entity.pdbx_description
1 polymer ?
#
loop_
_entity_poly.entity_id
_entity_poly.type
_entity_poly.pdbx_seq_one_letter_code
_entity_poly.pdbx_strand_id
1 'polypeptide(L)'
;IKKYANKKPQENKKIKKDYKLIRNQEDLIDLSKEIKKYEYFSIDLETTNINPNIAEIVGISFSFNTNQAYYIPFLSPNSNALSLDLFINLFSSVLTSEKYKVIGQNIKYDLLVLKRHGIKVQNVYFDTMIAESLISPEKNSYKLDNLSLDYLEYQMQPIEELIGDKKNNQILMSDVALEKVSFYACEDADITLQIFNKQSQLIEEMALSNLFYNIEIPLISVLLN
;
A
#
# COMPACT_ATOMS: atom_id res chain seq x y z
N ILE A 1 -0.04 24.00 -15.62
CA ILE A 1 1.22 23.27 -15.32
C ILE A 1 2.06 23.93 -14.21
N LYS A 2 1.59 24.92 -13.46
CA LYS A 2 2.37 25.62 -12.41
C LYS A 2 1.80 25.53 -10.99
N LYS A 3 1.09 24.44 -10.63
CA LYS A 3 0.28 24.41 -9.38
C LYS A 3 0.91 23.69 -8.17
N TYR A 4 2.04 22.99 -8.32
CA TYR A 4 2.56 22.10 -7.27
C TYR A 4 3.95 22.47 -6.72
N ALA A 5 4.51 23.62 -7.06
CA ALA A 5 5.81 24.04 -6.54
C ALA A 5 5.66 24.62 -5.11
N ASN A 6 6.28 23.98 -4.13
CA ASN A 6 6.53 24.49 -2.76
C ASN A 6 5.30 24.72 -1.86
N LYS A 7 4.39 23.74 -1.71
CA LYS A 7 3.47 23.78 -0.58
C LYS A 7 4.21 23.43 0.71
N LYS A 8 4.19 24.35 1.69
CA LYS A 8 4.62 24.04 3.06
C LYS A 8 3.59 23.12 3.69
N PRO A 9 4.01 22.10 4.48
CA PRO A 9 3.07 21.29 5.24
C PRO A 9 2.19 22.22 6.09
N GLN A 10 0.89 22.14 5.91
CA GLN A 10 -0.05 22.68 6.90
C GLN A 10 -0.15 21.67 8.04
N GLU A 11 -0.31 22.15 9.28
CA GLU A 11 -0.64 21.24 10.39
C GLU A 11 -1.80 20.35 9.95
N ASN A 12 -1.60 19.03 10.00
CA ASN A 12 -2.62 18.06 9.61
C ASN A 12 -3.91 18.40 10.36
N LYS A 13 -4.97 18.75 9.62
CA LYS A 13 -6.30 18.82 10.23
C LYS A 13 -6.51 17.51 10.95
N LYS A 14 -7.01 17.51 12.19
CA LYS A 14 -7.30 16.30 12.97
C LYS A 14 -8.40 15.49 12.28
N ILE A 15 -8.02 14.79 11.21
CA ILE A 15 -8.90 13.84 10.53
C ILE A 15 -8.92 12.59 11.39
N LYS A 16 -10.10 12.14 11.78
CA LYS A 16 -10.25 10.90 12.55
C LYS A 16 -9.92 9.72 11.63
N LYS A 17 -8.83 9.03 11.91
CA LYS A 17 -8.42 7.79 11.25
C LYS A 17 -9.06 6.59 11.97
N ASP A 18 -9.63 5.65 11.21
CA ASP A 18 -10.16 4.37 11.70
C ASP A 18 -9.22 3.25 11.26
N TYR A 19 -8.01 3.24 11.84
CA TYR A 19 -6.98 2.25 11.56
C TYR A 19 -7.08 1.10 12.55
N LYS A 20 -7.16 -0.13 12.05
CA LYS A 20 -7.41 -1.33 12.85
C LYS A 20 -6.28 -2.34 12.71
N LEU A 21 -5.71 -2.70 13.85
CA LEU A 21 -4.80 -3.82 13.97
C LEU A 21 -5.60 -5.11 14.14
N ILE A 22 -5.44 -6.06 13.23
CA ILE A 22 -6.06 -7.39 13.30
C ILE A 22 -5.24 -8.27 14.24
N ARG A 23 -5.83 -8.64 15.38
CA ARG A 23 -5.11 -9.31 16.46
C ARG A 23 -5.40 -10.81 16.59
N ASN A 24 -6.48 -11.28 16.00
CA ASN A 24 -6.95 -12.65 16.18
C ASN A 24 -7.63 -13.18 14.91
N GLN A 25 -7.92 -14.47 14.89
CA GLN A 25 -8.51 -15.14 13.74
C GLN A 25 -9.95 -14.68 13.44
N GLU A 26 -10.73 -14.30 14.44
CA GLU A 26 -12.10 -13.84 14.28
C GLU A 26 -12.12 -12.50 13.51
N ASP A 27 -11.30 -11.53 13.94
CA ASP A 27 -11.14 -10.26 13.24
C ASP A 27 -10.67 -10.46 11.80
N LEU A 28 -9.76 -11.43 11.55
CA LEU A 28 -9.27 -11.75 10.21
C LEU A 28 -10.36 -12.34 9.31
N ILE A 29 -11.18 -13.23 9.86
CA ILE A 29 -12.33 -13.81 9.16
C ILE A 29 -13.33 -12.69 8.81
N ASP A 30 -13.61 -11.79 9.73
CA ASP A 30 -14.55 -10.70 9.48
C ASP A 30 -14.02 -9.70 8.47
N LEU A 31 -12.72 -9.37 8.51
CA LEU A 31 -12.09 -8.57 7.48
C LEU A 31 -12.17 -9.24 6.09
N SER A 32 -12.00 -10.56 6.01
CA SER A 32 -12.10 -11.32 4.76
C SER A 32 -13.51 -11.31 4.13
N LYS A 33 -14.54 -11.12 4.96
CA LYS A 33 -15.94 -10.92 4.50
C LYS A 33 -16.17 -9.45 4.11
N GLU A 34 -15.63 -8.52 4.91
CA GLU A 34 -15.83 -7.09 4.71
C GLU A 34 -15.25 -6.63 3.38
N ILE A 35 -14.01 -6.99 3.06
CA ILE A 35 -13.33 -6.60 1.82
C ILE A 35 -14.11 -7.00 0.56
N LYS A 36 -14.88 -8.09 0.61
CA LYS A 36 -15.70 -8.59 -0.51
C LYS A 36 -16.87 -7.68 -0.88
N LYS A 37 -17.18 -6.68 -0.06
CA LYS A 37 -18.24 -5.69 -0.34
C LYS A 37 -17.75 -4.56 -1.24
N TYR A 38 -16.44 -4.44 -1.46
CA TYR A 38 -15.81 -3.36 -2.20
C TYR A 38 -15.23 -3.87 -3.51
N GLU A 39 -15.34 -3.07 -4.55
CA GLU A 39 -14.75 -3.37 -5.86
C GLU A 39 -13.25 -3.06 -5.88
N TYR A 40 -12.84 -2.02 -5.16
CA TYR A 40 -11.49 -1.50 -5.11
C TYR A 40 -10.92 -1.61 -3.70
N PHE A 41 -9.66 -1.98 -3.60
CA PHE A 41 -8.91 -1.84 -2.35
C PHE A 41 -7.43 -1.60 -2.65
N SER A 42 -6.78 -0.83 -1.81
CA SER A 42 -5.33 -0.75 -1.79
C SER A 42 -4.74 -1.87 -0.94
N ILE A 43 -3.55 -2.32 -1.33
CA ILE A 43 -2.71 -3.24 -0.57
C ILE A 43 -1.31 -2.64 -0.43
N ASP A 44 -0.69 -2.87 0.70
CA ASP A 44 0.69 -2.53 0.95
C ASP A 44 1.34 -3.58 1.87
N LEU A 45 2.66 -3.81 1.73
CA LEU A 45 3.42 -4.79 2.49
C LEU A 45 4.48 -4.13 3.37
N GLU A 46 4.50 -4.52 4.64
CA GLU A 46 5.68 -4.35 5.47
C GLU A 46 6.58 -5.58 5.36
N THR A 47 7.85 -5.38 5.14
CA THR A 47 8.81 -6.45 4.87
C THR A 47 10.12 -6.28 5.64
N THR A 48 10.88 -7.38 5.74
CA THR A 48 12.17 -7.37 6.43
C THR A 48 13.31 -6.81 5.58
N ASN A 49 13.15 -6.67 4.25
CA ASN A 49 14.24 -6.29 3.34
C ASN A 49 13.71 -5.57 2.10
N ILE A 50 14.48 -4.62 1.59
CA ILE A 50 14.19 -3.91 0.33
C ILE A 50 14.41 -4.79 -0.92
N ASN A 51 15.12 -5.91 -0.80
CA ASN A 51 15.29 -6.87 -1.88
C ASN A 51 14.14 -7.91 -1.82
N PRO A 52 13.22 -7.92 -2.80
CA PRO A 52 12.04 -8.79 -2.77
C PRO A 52 12.39 -10.29 -2.82
N ASN A 53 13.59 -10.65 -3.30
CA ASN A 53 14.02 -12.05 -3.40
C ASN A 53 14.33 -12.70 -2.04
N ILE A 54 14.56 -11.90 -1.00
CA ILE A 54 14.90 -12.37 0.35
C ILE A 54 13.99 -11.77 1.43
N ALA A 55 13.09 -10.89 1.07
CA ALA A 55 12.20 -10.20 2.01
C ALA A 55 11.16 -11.15 2.59
N GLU A 56 11.03 -11.21 3.91
CA GLU A 56 9.91 -11.88 4.58
C GLU A 56 8.77 -10.88 4.82
N ILE A 57 7.52 -11.34 4.80
CA ILE A 57 6.35 -10.50 5.05
C ILE A 57 6.23 -10.25 6.55
N VAL A 58 6.40 -9.01 6.98
CA VAL A 58 6.16 -8.58 8.37
C VAL A 58 4.65 -8.43 8.61
N GLY A 59 3.94 -7.87 7.64
CA GLY A 59 2.49 -7.77 7.65
C GLY A 59 1.95 -7.23 6.33
N ILE A 60 0.64 -7.24 6.22
CA ILE A 60 -0.11 -6.74 5.05
C ILE A 60 -1.15 -5.75 5.52
N SER A 61 -1.25 -4.62 4.85
CA SER A 61 -2.30 -3.63 5.08
C SER A 61 -3.28 -3.54 3.91
N PHE A 62 -4.52 -3.19 4.22
CA PHE A 62 -5.60 -2.96 3.27
C PHE A 62 -6.35 -1.69 3.60
N SER A 63 -6.71 -0.93 2.57
CA SER A 63 -7.71 0.13 2.68
C SER A 63 -8.72 0.03 1.54
N PHE A 64 -10.01 0.19 1.85
CA PHE A 64 -11.11 0.21 0.86
C PHE A 64 -12.10 1.36 1.12
N ASN A 65 -11.83 2.17 2.14
CA ASN A 65 -12.51 3.44 2.42
C ASN A 65 -11.50 4.48 2.89
N THR A 66 -11.68 5.71 2.47
CA THR A 66 -10.87 6.85 2.93
C THR A 66 -10.86 6.97 4.45
N ASN A 67 -9.69 7.14 5.04
CA ASN A 67 -9.42 7.21 6.47
C ASN A 67 -9.73 5.91 7.25
N GLN A 68 -9.86 4.79 6.55
CA GLN A 68 -10.05 3.47 7.15
C GLN A 68 -9.06 2.48 6.56
N ALA A 69 -8.32 1.79 7.41
CA ALA A 69 -7.37 0.78 6.97
C ALA A 69 -7.21 -0.32 8.04
N TYR A 70 -6.66 -1.44 7.61
CA TYR A 70 -6.50 -2.65 8.42
C TYR A 70 -5.10 -3.18 8.23
N TYR A 71 -4.42 -3.55 9.32
CA TYR A 71 -3.12 -4.18 9.30
C TYR A 71 -3.17 -5.58 9.88
N ILE A 72 -2.60 -6.55 9.16
CA ILE A 72 -2.53 -7.97 9.52
C ILE A 72 -1.06 -8.32 9.76
N PRO A 73 -0.62 -8.51 11.01
CA PRO A 73 0.77 -8.83 11.34
C PRO A 73 1.05 -10.32 11.20
N PHE A 74 2.21 -10.68 10.61
CA PHE A 74 2.73 -12.04 10.53
C PHE A 74 4.05 -12.22 11.29
N LEU A 75 4.86 -11.15 11.37
CA LEU A 75 6.09 -11.12 12.17
C LEU A 75 6.05 -9.93 13.11
N SER A 76 6.24 -10.18 14.42
CA SER A 76 6.35 -9.13 15.42
C SER A 76 6.97 -9.69 16.70
N PRO A 77 7.75 -8.88 17.46
CA PRO A 77 8.51 -9.37 18.62
C PRO A 77 7.67 -9.99 19.73
N ASN A 78 6.43 -9.52 19.90
CA ASN A 78 5.58 -9.85 21.07
C ASN A 78 4.15 -10.22 20.69
N SER A 79 3.89 -10.66 19.47
CA SER A 79 2.53 -10.99 19.05
C SER A 79 2.36 -12.49 18.87
N ASN A 80 1.16 -12.99 19.22
CA ASN A 80 0.63 -14.19 18.62
C ASN A 80 0.39 -13.85 17.12
N ALA A 81 1.42 -13.99 16.31
CA ALA A 81 1.37 -13.69 14.89
C ALA A 81 0.28 -14.53 14.23
N LEU A 82 -0.49 -13.90 13.35
CA LEU A 82 -1.47 -14.62 12.56
C LEU A 82 -0.74 -15.50 11.55
N SER A 83 -1.31 -16.67 11.27
CA SER A 83 -0.74 -17.58 10.29
C SER A 83 -0.91 -17.02 8.88
N LEU A 84 0.19 -16.97 8.12
CA LEU A 84 0.17 -16.62 6.71
C LEU A 84 -0.70 -17.60 5.90
N ASP A 85 -0.68 -18.89 6.24
CA ASP A 85 -1.53 -19.92 5.61
C ASP A 85 -3.02 -19.63 5.84
N LEU A 86 -3.40 -19.20 7.05
CA LEU A 86 -4.77 -18.80 7.33
C LEU A 86 -5.19 -17.58 6.50
N PHE A 87 -4.30 -16.58 6.37
CA PHE A 87 -4.53 -15.44 5.50
C PHE A 87 -4.73 -15.87 4.05
N ILE A 88 -3.83 -16.71 3.50
CA ILE A 88 -3.93 -17.23 2.14
C ILE A 88 -5.28 -17.91 1.94
N ASN A 89 -5.69 -18.80 2.85
CA ASN A 89 -6.97 -19.51 2.75
C ASN A 89 -8.19 -18.59 2.73
N LEU A 90 -8.15 -17.49 3.49
CA LEU A 90 -9.28 -16.56 3.59
C LEU A 90 -9.32 -15.54 2.44
N PHE A 91 -8.16 -15.06 2.00
CA PHE A 91 -8.06 -13.96 1.04
C PHE A 91 -7.78 -14.39 -0.39
N SER A 92 -7.37 -15.63 -0.65
CA SER A 92 -7.07 -16.10 -2.01
C SER A 92 -8.24 -15.89 -2.98
N SER A 93 -9.48 -16.12 -2.56
CA SER A 93 -10.68 -15.90 -3.39
C SER A 93 -10.91 -14.43 -3.78
N VAL A 94 -10.36 -13.48 -3.02
CA VAL A 94 -10.39 -12.05 -3.34
C VAL A 94 -9.21 -11.69 -4.23
N LEU A 95 -8.00 -12.08 -3.83
CA LEU A 95 -6.76 -11.69 -4.50
C LEU A 95 -6.60 -12.31 -5.89
N THR A 96 -7.16 -13.51 -6.14
CA THR A 96 -7.11 -14.19 -7.43
C THR A 96 -8.32 -13.93 -8.34
N SER A 97 -9.25 -13.07 -7.93
CA SER A 97 -10.48 -12.79 -8.69
C SER A 97 -10.32 -11.55 -9.56
N GLU A 98 -10.77 -11.64 -10.81
CA GLU A 98 -10.89 -10.48 -11.72
C GLU A 98 -11.94 -9.45 -11.27
N LYS A 99 -12.82 -9.83 -10.34
CA LYS A 99 -13.87 -8.96 -9.81
C LYS A 99 -13.30 -7.81 -8.98
N TYR A 100 -12.24 -8.07 -8.21
CA TYR A 100 -11.70 -7.12 -7.25
C TYR A 100 -10.47 -6.44 -7.84
N LYS A 101 -10.42 -5.13 -7.77
CA LYS A 101 -9.40 -4.28 -8.36
C LYS A 101 -8.38 -3.87 -7.30
N VAL A 102 -7.14 -4.30 -7.48
CA VAL A 102 -6.05 -4.06 -6.53
C VAL A 102 -5.29 -2.79 -6.91
N ILE A 103 -5.10 -1.93 -5.92
CA ILE A 103 -4.39 -0.66 -6.02
C ILE A 103 -3.12 -0.75 -5.17
N GLY A 104 -2.02 -0.19 -5.63
CA GLY A 104 -0.78 -0.13 -4.84
C GLY A 104 0.08 1.07 -5.18
N GLN A 105 1.15 1.22 -4.43
CA GLN A 105 2.23 2.18 -4.67
C GLN A 105 3.53 1.40 -4.92
N ASN A 106 4.09 1.46 -6.14
CA ASN A 106 5.22 0.60 -6.54
C ASN A 106 4.91 -0.89 -6.33
N ILE A 107 3.68 -1.27 -6.66
CA ILE A 107 3.08 -2.59 -6.36
C ILE A 107 3.90 -3.76 -6.91
N LYS A 108 4.76 -3.55 -7.91
CA LYS A 108 5.63 -4.59 -8.45
C LYS A 108 6.50 -5.23 -7.36
N TYR A 109 7.02 -4.44 -6.41
CA TYR A 109 7.79 -4.96 -5.29
C TYR A 109 6.94 -5.91 -4.43
N ASP A 110 5.73 -5.49 -4.05
CA ASP A 110 4.81 -6.28 -3.24
C ASP A 110 4.41 -7.58 -3.92
N LEU A 111 4.12 -7.51 -5.21
CA LEU A 111 3.78 -8.69 -6.02
C LEU A 111 4.91 -9.71 -6.11
N LEU A 112 6.16 -9.27 -6.18
CA LEU A 112 7.33 -10.17 -6.15
C LEU A 112 7.45 -10.88 -4.80
N VAL A 113 7.28 -10.15 -3.70
CA VAL A 113 7.30 -10.73 -2.35
C VAL A 113 6.11 -11.69 -2.17
N LEU A 114 4.89 -11.28 -2.51
CA LEU A 114 3.69 -12.12 -2.43
C LEU A 114 3.83 -13.40 -3.25
N LYS A 115 4.31 -13.30 -4.50
CA LYS A 115 4.56 -14.45 -5.39
C LYS A 115 5.51 -15.46 -4.76
N ARG A 116 6.60 -15.00 -4.12
CA ARG A 116 7.56 -15.86 -3.44
C ARG A 116 6.93 -16.62 -2.27
N HIS A 117 5.95 -16.02 -1.61
CA HIS A 117 5.20 -16.64 -0.51
C HIS A 117 3.94 -17.41 -0.97
N GLY A 118 3.82 -17.68 -2.28
CA GLY A 118 2.70 -18.45 -2.82
C GLY A 118 1.38 -17.69 -2.94
N ILE A 119 1.39 -16.37 -2.74
CA ILE A 119 0.21 -15.52 -2.84
C ILE A 119 0.14 -14.92 -4.24
N LYS A 120 -0.93 -15.23 -4.97
CA LYS A 120 -1.18 -14.67 -6.31
C LYS A 120 -2.16 -13.52 -6.22
N VAL A 121 -1.83 -12.40 -6.88
CA VAL A 121 -2.73 -11.27 -7.12
C VAL A 121 -3.06 -11.22 -8.60
N GLN A 122 -4.34 -11.27 -8.97
CA GLN A 122 -4.75 -11.40 -10.37
C GLN A 122 -5.02 -10.05 -11.02
N ASN A 123 -5.83 -9.20 -10.41
CA ASN A 123 -6.32 -7.97 -11.03
C ASN A 123 -5.64 -6.74 -10.41
N VAL A 124 -4.38 -6.51 -10.78
CA VAL A 124 -3.69 -5.24 -10.49
C VAL A 124 -4.31 -4.18 -11.40
N TYR A 125 -4.99 -3.23 -10.80
CA TYR A 125 -5.75 -2.22 -11.51
C TYR A 125 -5.05 -0.87 -11.59
N PHE A 126 -4.32 -0.51 -10.54
CA PHE A 126 -3.70 0.80 -10.44
C PHE A 126 -2.41 0.79 -9.61
N ASP A 127 -1.41 1.50 -10.11
CA ASP A 127 -0.18 1.81 -9.35
C ASP A 127 0.00 3.33 -9.34
N THR A 128 0.00 3.92 -8.14
CA THR A 128 0.06 5.37 -7.95
C THR A 128 1.40 5.98 -8.35
N MET A 129 2.50 5.21 -8.26
CA MET A 129 3.82 5.63 -8.73
C MET A 129 3.86 5.69 -10.27
N ILE A 130 3.35 4.67 -10.95
CA ILE A 130 3.26 4.62 -12.42
C ILE A 130 2.33 5.73 -12.92
N ALA A 131 1.16 5.89 -12.30
CA ALA A 131 0.23 6.96 -12.66
C ALA A 131 0.90 8.34 -12.58
N GLU A 132 1.61 8.63 -11.49
CA GLU A 132 2.31 9.91 -11.35
C GLU A 132 3.40 10.10 -12.39
N SER A 133 4.11 9.06 -12.78
CA SER A 133 5.16 9.17 -13.81
C SER A 133 4.61 9.59 -15.18
N LEU A 134 3.33 9.31 -15.45
CA LEU A 134 2.64 9.75 -16.66
C LEU A 134 2.01 11.15 -16.50
N ILE A 135 1.45 11.44 -15.31
CA ILE A 135 0.79 12.73 -15.03
C ILE A 135 1.82 13.85 -14.95
N SER A 136 2.98 13.61 -14.33
CA SER A 136 4.01 14.58 -14.05
C SER A 136 5.42 14.01 -14.30
N PRO A 137 5.77 13.72 -15.56
CA PRO A 137 7.03 13.04 -15.90
C PRO A 137 8.28 13.86 -15.55
N GLU A 138 8.12 15.15 -15.31
CA GLU A 138 9.21 16.07 -14.93
C GLU A 138 9.58 15.99 -13.44
N LYS A 139 8.81 15.28 -12.60
CA LYS A 139 9.11 15.14 -11.18
C LYS A 139 10.35 14.30 -10.91
N ASN A 140 11.13 14.71 -9.92
CA ASN A 140 12.32 13.98 -9.48
C ASN A 140 12.02 12.81 -8.52
N SER A 141 10.81 12.70 -8.02
CA SER A 141 10.42 11.68 -7.04
C SER A 141 8.92 11.39 -7.08
N TYR A 142 8.60 10.12 -7.10
CA TYR A 142 7.23 9.58 -7.07
C TYR A 142 6.96 8.81 -5.77
N LYS A 143 7.68 9.14 -4.68
CA LYS A 143 7.46 8.53 -3.36
C LYS A 143 6.09 8.90 -2.82
N LEU A 144 5.49 7.98 -2.06
CA LEU A 144 4.16 8.15 -1.48
C LEU A 144 4.06 9.41 -0.60
N ASP A 145 5.09 9.69 0.21
CA ASP A 145 5.17 10.90 1.04
C ASP A 145 5.02 12.19 0.23
N ASN A 146 5.68 12.26 -0.93
CA ASN A 146 5.62 13.43 -1.80
C ASN A 146 4.24 13.54 -2.47
N LEU A 147 3.69 12.41 -2.92
CA LEU A 147 2.35 12.37 -3.51
C LEU A 147 1.28 12.76 -2.48
N SER A 148 1.43 12.32 -1.24
CA SER A 148 0.55 12.70 -0.13
C SER A 148 0.53 14.22 0.09
N LEU A 149 1.70 14.86 0.10
CA LEU A 149 1.78 16.32 0.20
C LEU A 149 1.17 17.03 -1.00
N ASP A 150 1.42 16.54 -2.22
CA ASP A 150 0.97 17.16 -3.45
C ASP A 150 -0.54 17.08 -3.64
N TYR A 151 -1.13 15.91 -3.38
CA TYR A 151 -2.54 15.63 -3.65
C TYR A 151 -3.47 15.87 -2.46
N LEU A 152 -2.96 15.64 -1.22
CA LEU A 152 -3.77 15.63 -0.01
C LEU A 152 -3.39 16.72 1.00
N GLU A 153 -2.26 17.42 0.76
CA GLU A 153 -1.67 18.37 1.72
C GLU A 153 -1.40 17.71 3.10
N TYR A 154 -1.13 16.40 3.07
CA TYR A 154 -0.99 15.57 4.25
C TYR A 154 0.46 15.13 4.43
N GLN A 155 1.02 15.37 5.63
CA GLN A 155 2.35 14.91 6.02
C GLN A 155 2.23 13.52 6.62
N MET A 156 2.78 12.52 5.94
CA MET A 156 2.86 11.14 6.44
C MET A 156 3.92 10.98 7.52
N GLN A 157 3.80 9.91 8.31
CA GLN A 157 4.82 9.52 9.27
C GLN A 157 6.08 9.03 8.52
N PRO A 158 7.26 9.65 8.73
CA PRO A 158 8.49 9.16 8.10
C PRO A 158 8.90 7.78 8.62
N ILE A 159 9.36 6.89 7.72
CA ILE A 159 9.83 5.56 8.09
C ILE A 159 11.01 5.61 9.08
N GLU A 160 11.83 6.66 9.03
CA GLU A 160 12.95 6.88 9.92
C GLU A 160 12.53 7.02 11.39
N GLU A 161 11.28 7.44 11.66
CA GLU A 161 10.74 7.48 13.02
C GLU A 161 10.43 6.09 13.58
N LEU A 162 10.27 5.07 12.72
CA LEU A 162 10.02 3.69 13.12
C LEU A 162 11.32 2.91 13.26
N ILE A 163 12.13 2.88 12.19
CA ILE A 163 13.31 1.99 12.10
C ILE A 163 14.63 2.71 12.36
N GLY A 164 14.61 4.01 12.54
CA GLY A 164 15.81 4.82 12.73
C GLY A 164 16.46 5.26 11.43
N ASP A 165 17.42 6.16 11.54
CA ASP A 165 18.14 6.79 10.44
C ASP A 165 19.18 5.82 9.82
N LYS A 166 19.38 5.87 8.50
CA LYS A 166 20.37 5.04 7.77
C LYS A 166 21.81 5.14 8.31
N LYS A 167 22.14 6.22 8.99
CA LYS A 167 23.46 6.44 9.60
C LYS A 167 23.61 5.84 11.00
N ASN A 168 22.51 5.49 11.66
CA ASN A 168 22.46 5.01 13.04
C ASN A 168 21.70 3.69 13.03
N ASN A 169 22.39 2.58 13.19
CA ASN A 169 21.87 1.21 13.36
C ASN A 169 20.35 1.07 13.18
N GLN A 170 19.88 1.01 11.94
CA GLN A 170 18.46 0.78 11.66
C GLN A 170 18.07 -0.58 12.24
N ILE A 171 16.93 -0.63 12.94
CA ILE A 171 16.27 -1.87 13.34
C ILE A 171 15.43 -2.41 12.19
N LEU A 172 15.12 -3.72 12.21
CA LEU A 172 14.20 -4.30 11.25
C LEU A 172 12.76 -3.85 11.54
N MET A 173 11.93 -3.76 10.51
CA MET A 173 10.49 -3.46 10.67
C MET A 173 9.80 -4.49 11.59
N SER A 174 10.24 -5.75 11.55
CA SER A 174 9.78 -6.81 12.45
C SER A 174 10.09 -6.57 13.94
N ASP A 175 11.10 -5.73 14.24
CA ASP A 175 11.52 -5.43 15.62
C ASP A 175 10.85 -4.17 16.20
N VAL A 176 10.10 -3.45 15.37
CA VAL A 176 9.34 -2.26 15.78
C VAL A 176 8.11 -2.67 16.56
N ALA A 177 7.70 -1.85 17.53
CA ALA A 177 6.46 -2.07 18.28
C ALA A 177 5.25 -2.18 17.35
N LEU A 178 4.45 -3.22 17.53
CA LEU A 178 3.36 -3.61 16.63
C LEU A 178 2.36 -2.47 16.35
N GLU A 179 2.02 -1.69 17.36
CA GLU A 179 1.10 -0.56 17.24
C GLU A 179 1.64 0.53 16.31
N LYS A 180 2.96 0.76 16.33
CA LYS A 180 3.61 1.75 15.46
C LYS A 180 3.64 1.26 14.02
N VAL A 181 4.04 -0.01 13.80
CA VAL A 181 4.00 -0.61 12.46
C VAL A 181 2.59 -0.60 11.90
N SER A 182 1.60 -0.98 12.74
CA SER A 182 0.19 -1.00 12.34
C SER A 182 -0.31 0.37 11.89
N PHE A 183 0.05 1.43 12.61
CA PHE A 183 -0.35 2.79 12.22
C PHE A 183 0.29 3.18 10.89
N TYR A 184 1.60 2.98 10.75
CA TYR A 184 2.37 3.31 9.55
C TYR A 184 1.83 2.57 8.32
N ALA A 185 1.71 1.24 8.39
CA ALA A 185 1.21 0.41 7.30
C ALA A 185 -0.24 0.75 6.90
N CYS A 186 -1.10 1.03 7.89
CA CYS A 186 -2.47 1.50 7.62
C CYS A 186 -2.46 2.87 6.94
N GLU A 187 -1.54 3.75 7.31
CA GLU A 187 -1.38 5.07 6.68
C GLU A 187 -0.99 4.92 5.21
N ASP A 188 0.00 4.06 4.91
CA ASP A 188 0.46 3.82 3.54
C ASP A 188 -0.68 3.28 2.65
N ALA A 189 -1.44 2.29 3.11
CA ALA A 189 -2.59 1.77 2.37
C ALA A 189 -3.70 2.81 2.18
N ASP A 190 -4.09 3.57 3.23
CA ASP A 190 -5.12 4.59 3.16
C ASP A 190 -4.73 5.74 2.21
N ILE A 191 -3.50 6.24 2.34
CA ILE A 191 -3.01 7.33 1.49
C ILE A 191 -2.91 6.88 0.03
N THR A 192 -2.46 5.66 -0.23
CA THR A 192 -2.45 5.07 -1.57
C THR A 192 -3.85 5.05 -2.19
N LEU A 193 -4.88 4.63 -1.44
CA LEU A 193 -6.26 4.67 -1.91
C LEU A 193 -6.77 6.09 -2.18
N GLN A 194 -6.42 7.05 -1.32
CA GLN A 194 -6.83 8.44 -1.50
C GLN A 194 -6.15 9.08 -2.72
N ILE A 195 -4.87 8.79 -2.96
CA ILE A 195 -4.13 9.26 -4.14
C ILE A 195 -4.72 8.64 -5.41
N PHE A 196 -5.01 7.34 -5.42
CA PHE A 196 -5.74 6.69 -6.52
C PHE A 196 -7.01 7.44 -6.89
N ASN A 197 -7.84 7.83 -5.92
CA ASN A 197 -9.07 8.57 -6.18
C ASN A 197 -8.85 9.92 -6.87
N LYS A 198 -7.67 10.53 -6.72
CA LYS A 198 -7.29 11.77 -7.40
C LYS A 198 -6.67 11.51 -8.77
N GLN A 199 -5.72 10.58 -8.83
CA GLN A 199 -4.97 10.30 -10.05
C GLN A 199 -5.82 9.62 -11.11
N SER A 200 -6.80 8.77 -10.73
CA SER A 200 -7.69 8.12 -11.71
C SER A 200 -8.47 9.14 -12.54
N GLN A 201 -8.92 10.24 -11.92
CA GLN A 201 -9.56 11.34 -12.64
C GLN A 201 -8.59 12.07 -13.59
N LEU A 202 -7.36 12.33 -13.12
CA LEU A 202 -6.33 12.99 -13.94
C LEU A 202 -5.91 12.14 -15.14
N ILE A 203 -5.79 10.82 -14.98
CA ILE A 203 -5.49 9.88 -16.07
C ILE A 203 -6.57 9.97 -17.17
N GLU A 204 -7.83 10.11 -16.79
CA GLU A 204 -8.93 10.33 -17.74
C GLU A 204 -8.87 11.72 -18.39
N GLU A 205 -8.78 12.77 -17.59
CA GLU A 205 -8.77 14.17 -18.05
C GLU A 205 -7.60 14.47 -19.00
N MET A 206 -6.45 13.84 -18.78
CA MET A 206 -5.25 13.98 -19.62
C MET A 206 -5.21 13.03 -20.81
N ALA A 207 -6.28 12.22 -21.03
CA ALA A 207 -6.38 11.22 -22.08
C ALA A 207 -5.26 10.16 -22.04
N LEU A 208 -4.77 9.83 -20.83
CA LEU A 208 -3.71 8.85 -20.58
C LEU A 208 -4.24 7.42 -20.37
N SER A 209 -5.57 7.23 -20.31
CA SER A 209 -6.20 5.96 -19.95
C SER A 209 -5.74 4.78 -20.82
N ASN A 210 -5.58 4.98 -22.14
CA ASN A 210 -5.14 3.92 -23.02
C ASN A 210 -3.69 3.50 -22.72
N LEU A 211 -2.79 4.45 -22.54
CA LEU A 211 -1.39 4.19 -22.17
C LEU A 211 -1.31 3.50 -20.81
N PHE A 212 -2.01 4.05 -19.82
CA PHE A 212 -1.95 3.55 -18.44
C PHE A 212 -2.53 2.13 -18.31
N TYR A 213 -3.81 1.92 -18.69
CA TYR A 213 -4.50 0.65 -18.45
C TYR A 213 -4.15 -0.46 -19.44
N ASN A 214 -3.75 -0.12 -20.68
CA ASN A 214 -3.51 -1.13 -21.71
C ASN A 214 -2.01 -1.39 -21.98
N ILE A 215 -1.11 -0.57 -21.42
CA ILE A 215 0.35 -0.73 -21.61
C ILE A 215 1.05 -0.81 -20.26
N GLU A 216 1.00 0.25 -19.44
CA GLU A 216 1.81 0.34 -18.23
C GLU A 216 1.39 -0.66 -17.14
N ILE A 217 0.10 -0.78 -16.84
CA ILE A 217 -0.38 -1.74 -15.83
C ILE A 217 -0.13 -3.20 -16.29
N PRO A 218 -0.45 -3.63 -17.53
CA PRO A 218 -0.11 -4.98 -18.00
C PRO A 218 1.39 -5.29 -17.98
N LEU A 219 2.24 -4.28 -18.21
CA LEU A 219 3.70 -4.44 -18.18
C LEU A 219 4.19 -4.93 -16.81
N ILE A 220 3.52 -4.58 -15.71
CA ILE A 220 3.85 -5.09 -14.36
C ILE A 220 3.92 -6.62 -14.40
N SER A 221 2.91 -7.28 -14.97
CA SER A 221 2.85 -8.75 -15.03
C SER A 221 3.99 -9.38 -15.84
N VAL A 222 4.45 -8.69 -16.87
CA VAL A 222 5.59 -9.12 -17.69
C VAL A 222 6.89 -9.04 -16.89
N LEU A 223 7.04 -8.00 -16.08
CA LEU A 223 8.23 -7.77 -15.25
C LEU A 223 8.30 -8.65 -13.99
N LEU A 224 7.24 -9.40 -13.67
CA LEU A 224 7.20 -10.39 -12.58
C LEU A 224 7.75 -11.77 -12.98
N ASN A 225 8.01 -12.00 -14.26
CA ASN A 225 8.53 -13.26 -14.80
C ASN A 225 10.04 -13.21 -14.91
#